data_dec327b3d9c83e383c5b6a88fec0ad27
#
_entry.id   dec327b3d9c83e383c5b6a88fec0ad27
#
_cell.length_a   1.000
_cell.length_b   1.000
_cell.length_c   1.000
_cell.angle_alpha   90.00
_cell.angle_beta   90.00
_cell.angle_gamma   90.00
#
_symmetry.space_group_name_H-M   'P 1'
#
loop_
_entity.id
_entity.type
_entity.pdbx_description
1 polymer ?
#
loop_
_entity_poly.entity_id
_entity_poly.type
_entity_poly.pdbx_seq_one_letter_code
_entity_poly.pdbx_strand_id
1 'polypeptide(L)'
;LLRAVCDRARYPFLGGTEVTYDDTQFKGSAFGKSNVIAPAATVKGDLRYLTYEQCDRAHLRMRKIVAKNLPGTSAKIEFFEFYPPMAPTPGNLNVLKVYSQVSSDAGLGSIDPLPPRQRGAGDVQFVAPFIDSLDGLGATGEGAHSPNENLYLPSIERAMIRTALLIYRLTRQK
;
A
#
# COMPACT_ATOMS: atom_id res chain seq x y z
N LEU A 1 -19.02 9.85 -8.66
CA LEU A 1 -17.58 9.96 -8.89
C LEU A 1 -16.86 9.57 -7.59
N LEU A 2 -16.35 8.35 -7.53
CA LEU A 2 -15.44 7.89 -6.48
C LEU A 2 -14.07 8.51 -6.74
N ARG A 3 -13.78 9.68 -6.17
CA ARG A 3 -12.39 10.05 -5.90
C ARG A 3 -11.97 9.33 -4.63
N ALA A 4 -11.44 8.12 -4.78
CA ALA A 4 -10.63 7.53 -3.73
C ALA A 4 -9.35 8.37 -3.56
N VAL A 5 -8.95 8.59 -2.32
CA VAL A 5 -7.74 9.36 -1.96
C VAL A 5 -6.51 8.50 -2.26
N CYS A 6 -6.27 8.21 -3.54
CA CYS A 6 -5.05 7.56 -3.99
C CYS A 6 -4.73 8.03 -5.41
N ASP A 7 -3.81 9.00 -5.52
CA ASP A 7 -3.37 9.61 -6.78
C ASP A 7 -2.57 8.67 -7.70
N ARG A 8 -2.44 7.39 -7.39
CA ARG A 8 -1.65 6.43 -8.19
C ARG A 8 -2.34 5.10 -8.53
N ALA A 9 -3.56 4.88 -8.10
CA ALA A 9 -4.25 3.67 -8.47
C ALA A 9 -4.80 3.81 -9.90
N ARG A 10 -4.15 3.20 -10.85
CA ARG A 10 -4.73 2.93 -12.16
C ARG A 10 -5.73 1.78 -11.96
N TYR A 11 -7.00 2.12 -11.84
CA TYR A 11 -8.07 1.13 -11.77
C TYR A 11 -8.36 0.65 -13.18
N PRO A 12 -8.09 -0.62 -13.52
CA PRO A 12 -8.51 -1.17 -14.79
C PRO A 12 -10.05 -1.19 -14.81
N PHE A 13 -10.61 -0.49 -15.78
CA PHE A 13 -12.03 -0.50 -16.08
C PHE A 13 -12.21 -1.21 -17.42
N LEU A 14 -12.96 -2.31 -17.41
CA LEU A 14 -13.29 -3.07 -18.60
C LEU A 14 -14.81 -3.08 -18.77
N GLY A 15 -15.28 -2.63 -19.91
CA GLY A 15 -16.70 -2.64 -20.24
C GLY A 15 -16.92 -3.00 -21.69
N GLY A 16 -17.90 -3.86 -21.96
CA GLY A 16 -18.19 -4.35 -23.31
C GLY A 16 -19.38 -5.30 -23.34
N THR A 17 -19.69 -5.82 -24.54
CA THR A 17 -20.67 -6.90 -24.69
C THR A 17 -20.15 -8.23 -24.15
N GLU A 18 -18.83 -8.41 -24.19
CA GLU A 18 -18.13 -9.52 -23.57
C GLU A 18 -17.00 -8.96 -22.72
N VAL A 19 -16.94 -9.38 -21.45
CA VAL A 19 -15.88 -8.98 -20.51
C VAL A 19 -15.34 -10.23 -19.84
N THR A 20 -14.04 -10.45 -19.95
CA THR A 20 -13.33 -11.52 -19.26
C THR A 20 -12.29 -10.92 -18.33
N TYR A 21 -12.09 -11.55 -17.18
CA TYR A 21 -11.03 -11.18 -16.24
C TYR A 21 -10.47 -12.42 -15.55
N ASP A 22 -9.14 -12.56 -15.58
CA ASP A 22 -8.41 -13.63 -14.88
C ASP A 22 -7.74 -13.01 -13.65
N ASP A 23 -8.25 -13.37 -12.47
CA ASP A 23 -7.76 -12.88 -11.18
C ASP A 23 -6.36 -13.42 -10.84
N THR A 24 -5.93 -14.54 -11.43
CA THR A 24 -4.61 -15.14 -11.17
C THR A 24 -3.50 -14.48 -11.95
N GLN A 25 -3.79 -14.04 -13.15
CA GLN A 25 -2.84 -13.38 -14.05
C GLN A 25 -3.01 -11.85 -14.07
N PHE A 26 -4.03 -11.33 -13.39
CA PHE A 26 -4.40 -9.91 -13.42
C PHE A 26 -4.60 -9.37 -14.83
N LYS A 27 -5.15 -10.21 -15.72
CA LYS A 27 -5.40 -9.88 -17.11
C LYS A 27 -6.89 -9.85 -17.40
N GLY A 28 -7.30 -8.90 -18.21
CA GLY A 28 -8.68 -8.83 -18.66
C GLY A 28 -8.79 -8.36 -20.09
N SER A 29 -9.87 -8.74 -20.73
CA SER A 29 -10.25 -8.25 -22.04
C SER A 29 -11.72 -7.86 -22.08
N ALA A 30 -12.03 -6.91 -22.94
CA ALA A 30 -13.40 -6.51 -23.21
C ALA A 30 -13.58 -6.31 -24.72
N PHE A 31 -14.68 -6.79 -25.25
CA PHE A 31 -15.08 -6.57 -26.62
C PHE A 31 -16.44 -5.87 -26.68
N GLY A 32 -16.60 -4.94 -27.60
CA GLY A 32 -17.88 -4.25 -27.82
C GLY A 32 -17.82 -3.32 -29.00
N LYS A 33 -18.99 -2.97 -29.51
CA LYS A 33 -19.14 -1.99 -30.61
C LYS A 33 -19.25 -0.58 -30.02
N SER A 34 -18.71 0.41 -30.71
CA SER A 34 -18.68 1.82 -30.23
C SER A 34 -20.07 2.47 -30.13
N ASN A 35 -21.09 1.90 -30.76
CA ASN A 35 -22.46 2.38 -30.76
C ASN A 35 -23.42 1.56 -29.88
N VAL A 36 -22.89 0.70 -29.01
CA VAL A 36 -23.65 -0.14 -28.10
C VAL A 36 -23.24 0.16 -26.67
N ILE A 37 -24.24 0.35 -25.80
CA ILE A 37 -23.98 0.49 -24.35
C ILE A 37 -23.50 -0.87 -23.83
N ALA A 38 -22.37 -0.86 -23.10
CA ALA A 38 -21.82 -2.05 -22.50
C ALA A 38 -22.82 -2.67 -21.49
N PRO A 39 -23.28 -3.92 -21.71
CA PRO A 39 -24.19 -4.61 -20.79
C PRO A 39 -23.50 -5.03 -19.49
N ALA A 40 -22.18 -5.14 -19.48
CA ALA A 40 -21.39 -5.51 -18.31
C ALA A 40 -20.11 -4.67 -18.22
N ALA A 41 -19.69 -4.39 -17.00
CA ALA A 41 -18.42 -3.73 -16.72
C ALA A 41 -17.81 -4.28 -15.44
N THR A 42 -16.49 -4.47 -15.42
CA THR A 42 -15.70 -4.89 -14.27
C THR A 42 -14.67 -3.84 -13.93
N VAL A 43 -14.57 -3.50 -12.65
CA VAL A 43 -13.54 -2.57 -12.12
C VAL A 43 -12.77 -3.29 -11.03
N LYS A 44 -11.44 -3.28 -11.12
CA LYS A 44 -10.55 -3.74 -10.05
C LYS A 44 -9.83 -2.54 -9.45
N GLY A 45 -9.57 -2.58 -8.17
CA GLY A 45 -8.92 -1.47 -7.48
C GLY A 45 -8.20 -1.90 -6.21
N ASP A 46 -7.31 -1.05 -5.73
CA ASP A 46 -6.55 -1.23 -4.50
C ASP A 46 -7.04 -0.21 -3.46
N LEU A 47 -7.39 -0.69 -2.26
CA LEU A 47 -7.81 0.14 -1.14
C LEU A 47 -6.75 0.09 -0.05
N ARG A 48 -6.10 1.23 0.21
CA ARG A 48 -5.07 1.36 1.25
C ARG A 48 -5.61 2.11 2.46
N TYR A 49 -5.30 1.61 3.63
CA TYR A 49 -5.76 2.16 4.91
C TYR A 49 -4.68 1.99 5.98
N LEU A 50 -4.75 2.79 7.04
CA LEU A 50 -3.81 2.77 8.16
C LEU A 50 -4.37 2.02 9.36
N THR A 51 -5.71 1.90 9.48
CA THR A 51 -6.38 1.20 10.58
C THR A 51 -7.56 0.40 10.04
N TYR A 52 -7.96 -0.65 10.76
CA TYR A 52 -9.13 -1.46 10.42
C TYR A 52 -10.42 -0.65 10.43
N GLU A 53 -10.57 0.34 11.35
CA GLU A 53 -11.75 1.22 11.38
C GLU A 53 -11.86 2.08 10.10
N GLN A 54 -10.73 2.46 9.51
CA GLN A 54 -10.75 3.15 8.21
C GLN A 54 -11.19 2.22 7.10
N CYS A 55 -10.72 0.96 7.11
CA CYS A 55 -11.12 -0.09 6.18
C CYS A 55 -12.62 -0.32 6.23
N ASP A 56 -13.15 -0.61 7.43
CA ASP A 56 -14.57 -0.91 7.64
C ASP A 56 -15.47 0.23 7.21
N ARG A 57 -15.12 1.46 7.55
CA ARG A 57 -15.86 2.65 7.10
C ARG A 57 -15.83 2.80 5.58
N ALA A 58 -14.68 2.51 4.94
CA ALA A 58 -14.57 2.57 3.48
C ALA A 58 -15.43 1.48 2.84
N HIS A 59 -15.34 0.23 3.29
CA HIS A 59 -16.14 -0.88 2.83
C HIS A 59 -17.64 -0.61 2.95
N LEU A 60 -18.08 -0.13 4.12
CA LEU A 60 -19.48 0.22 4.34
C LEU A 60 -19.97 1.31 3.37
N ARG A 61 -19.14 2.33 3.16
CA ARG A 61 -19.46 3.43 2.23
C ARG A 61 -19.52 2.94 0.79
N MET A 62 -18.58 2.11 0.36
CA MET A 62 -18.52 1.53 -0.98
C MET A 62 -19.75 0.63 -1.24
N ARG A 63 -20.10 -0.26 -0.29
CA ARG A 63 -21.32 -1.08 -0.38
C ARG A 63 -22.58 -0.23 -0.51
N LYS A 64 -22.70 0.86 0.27
CA LYS A 64 -23.84 1.79 0.17
C LYS A 64 -23.93 2.50 -1.18
N ILE A 65 -22.80 2.78 -1.80
CA ILE A 65 -22.76 3.41 -3.14
C ILE A 65 -23.18 2.40 -4.19
N VAL A 66 -22.60 1.19 -4.15
CA VAL A 66 -22.87 0.11 -5.10
C VAL A 66 -24.32 -0.35 -5.04
N ALA A 67 -24.97 -0.30 -3.87
CA ALA A 67 -26.38 -0.63 -3.70
C ALA A 67 -27.34 0.37 -4.38
N LYS A 68 -26.86 1.54 -4.81
CA LYS A 68 -27.66 2.54 -5.52
C LYS A 68 -27.60 2.33 -7.02
N ASN A 69 -28.24 1.29 -7.50
CA ASN A 69 -28.29 0.97 -8.92
C ASN A 69 -29.24 1.89 -9.69
N LEU A 70 -28.93 2.11 -10.95
CA LEU A 70 -29.89 2.69 -11.90
C LEU A 70 -31.00 1.67 -12.21
N PRO A 71 -32.24 2.11 -12.56
CA PRO A 71 -33.28 1.20 -12.98
C PRO A 71 -32.82 0.26 -14.10
N GLY A 72 -33.13 -1.03 -13.96
CA GLY A 72 -32.73 -2.07 -14.92
C GLY A 72 -31.25 -2.49 -14.84
N THR A 73 -30.49 -2.03 -13.83
CA THR A 73 -29.10 -2.43 -13.62
C THR A 73 -28.89 -3.12 -12.27
N SER A 74 -27.77 -3.83 -12.15
CA SER A 74 -27.31 -4.38 -10.88
C SER A 74 -25.80 -4.17 -10.72
N ALA A 75 -25.31 -4.12 -9.49
CA ALA A 75 -23.89 -4.06 -9.24
C ALA A 75 -23.52 -4.90 -8.00
N LYS A 76 -22.33 -5.48 -8.01
CA LYS A 76 -21.76 -6.25 -6.91
C LYS A 76 -20.38 -5.71 -6.58
N ILE A 77 -20.01 -5.71 -5.32
CA ILE A 77 -18.65 -5.38 -4.88
C ILE A 77 -18.15 -6.48 -3.96
N GLU A 78 -16.93 -6.91 -4.20
CA GLU A 78 -16.20 -7.89 -3.39
C GLU A 78 -14.91 -7.25 -2.90
N PHE A 79 -14.49 -7.61 -1.67
CA PHE A 79 -13.25 -7.16 -1.07
C PHE A 79 -12.38 -8.35 -0.75
N PHE A 80 -11.10 -8.22 -1.02
CA PHE A 80 -10.08 -9.20 -0.71
C PHE A 80 -9.02 -8.53 0.15
N GLU A 81 -8.68 -9.13 1.27
CA GLU A 81 -7.64 -8.60 2.16
C GLU A 81 -6.33 -9.33 1.88
N PHE A 82 -5.24 -8.57 1.69
CA PHE A 82 -3.92 -9.12 1.46
C PHE A 82 -2.94 -8.79 2.58
N TYR A 83 -2.80 -7.50 2.91
CA TYR A 83 -1.89 -7.02 3.94
C TYR A 83 -2.64 -6.31 5.06
N PRO A 84 -2.36 -6.64 6.33
CA PRO A 84 -2.93 -5.90 7.47
C PRO A 84 -2.43 -4.46 7.47
N PRO A 85 -3.15 -3.52 8.12
CA PRO A 85 -2.66 -2.16 8.27
C PRO A 85 -1.52 -2.11 9.29
N MET A 86 -0.59 -1.17 9.09
CA MET A 86 0.44 -0.83 10.07
C MET A 86 0.26 0.64 10.47
N ALA A 87 -0.46 0.87 11.55
CA ALA A 87 -0.67 2.21 12.08
C ALA A 87 0.62 2.76 12.71
N PRO A 88 0.82 4.09 12.73
CA PRO A 88 1.92 4.73 13.44
C PRO A 88 1.63 4.75 14.95
N THR A 89 1.77 3.59 15.60
CA THR A 89 1.58 3.50 17.06
C THR A 89 2.65 4.27 17.81
N PRO A 90 2.42 4.66 19.09
CA PRO A 90 3.46 5.27 19.91
C PRO A 90 4.72 4.40 20.01
N GLY A 91 4.58 3.07 20.07
CA GLY A 91 5.70 2.14 20.08
C GLY A 91 6.50 2.16 18.79
N ASN A 92 5.84 2.07 17.64
CA ASN A 92 6.49 2.17 16.32
C ASN A 92 7.24 3.52 16.17
N LEU A 93 6.63 4.62 16.63
CA LEU A 93 7.27 5.93 16.60
C LEU A 93 8.48 6.02 17.55
N ASN A 94 8.43 5.31 18.68
CA ASN A 94 9.57 5.24 19.59
C ASN A 94 10.75 4.47 18.97
N VAL A 95 10.51 3.35 18.31
CA VAL A 95 11.56 2.62 17.57
C VAL A 95 12.15 3.49 16.45
N LEU A 96 11.32 4.23 15.73
CA LEU A 96 11.78 5.20 14.73
C LEU A 96 12.67 6.29 15.33
N LYS A 97 12.31 6.80 16.51
CA LYS A 97 13.12 7.82 17.24
C LYS A 97 14.51 7.26 17.57
N VAL A 98 14.59 6.02 18.06
CA VAL A 98 15.88 5.35 18.32
C VAL A 98 16.68 5.20 17.04
N TYR A 99 16.04 4.79 15.94
CA TYR A 99 16.68 4.64 14.63
C TYR A 99 17.19 5.98 14.08
N SER A 100 16.40 7.05 14.20
CA SER A 100 16.80 8.40 13.82
C SER A 100 18.01 8.89 14.62
N GLN A 101 18.04 8.63 15.93
CA GLN A 101 19.18 8.97 16.79
C GLN A 101 20.44 8.19 16.37
N VAL A 102 20.31 6.89 16.10
CA VAL A 102 21.41 6.04 15.57
C VAL A 102 21.98 6.63 14.28
N SER A 103 21.11 7.04 13.38
CA SER A 103 21.52 7.64 12.10
C SER A 103 22.27 8.96 12.30
N SER A 104 21.79 9.79 13.20
CA SER A 104 22.44 11.08 13.52
C SER A 104 23.81 10.89 14.16
N ASP A 105 23.93 9.96 15.11
CA ASP A 105 25.19 9.64 15.79
C ASP A 105 26.24 9.03 14.83
N ALA A 106 25.78 8.35 13.79
CA ALA A 106 26.65 7.85 12.71
C ALA A 106 27.01 8.92 11.67
N GLY A 107 26.60 10.17 11.84
CA GLY A 107 26.83 11.25 10.88
C GLY A 107 26.02 11.16 9.59
N LEU A 108 24.94 10.35 9.60
CA LEU A 108 24.09 10.08 8.42
C LEU A 108 22.81 10.93 8.38
N GLY A 109 22.66 11.87 9.32
CA GLY A 109 21.49 12.74 9.45
C GLY A 109 20.29 12.07 10.13
N SER A 110 19.27 12.86 10.47
CA SER A 110 18.02 12.38 11.07
C SER A 110 17.14 11.63 10.05
N ILE A 111 16.25 10.80 10.58
CA ILE A 111 15.25 10.08 9.78
C ILE A 111 13.87 10.42 10.31
N ASP A 112 13.00 10.83 9.41
CA ASP A 112 11.61 11.15 9.68
C ASP A 112 10.67 10.03 9.18
N PRO A 113 9.45 9.94 9.74
CA PRO A 113 8.47 8.97 9.25
C PRO A 113 8.04 9.29 7.83
N LEU A 114 8.06 8.29 6.96
CA LEU A 114 7.56 8.46 5.60
C LEU A 114 6.06 8.78 5.61
N PRO A 115 5.61 9.81 4.87
CA PRO A 115 4.19 10.13 4.76
C PRO A 115 3.36 8.92 4.31
N PRO A 116 2.15 8.70 4.86
CA PRO A 116 1.32 7.53 4.53
C PRO A 116 1.08 7.30 3.03
N ARG A 117 0.98 8.39 2.26
CA ARG A 117 0.78 8.32 0.79
C ARG A 117 1.98 7.77 0.01
N GLN A 118 3.16 7.73 0.63
CA GLN A 118 4.41 7.28 0.02
C GLN A 118 4.80 5.88 0.47
N ARG A 119 4.06 5.31 1.42
CA ARG A 119 4.35 3.98 1.95
C ARG A 119 3.87 2.88 1.02
N GLY A 120 4.67 1.82 0.90
CA GLY A 120 4.25 0.54 0.35
C GLY A 120 3.63 -0.37 1.41
N ALA A 121 3.34 -1.62 1.02
CA ALA A 121 3.09 -2.73 1.92
C ALA A 121 4.39 -3.52 2.10
N GLY A 122 4.58 -4.11 3.28
CA GLY A 122 5.74 -4.93 3.60
C GLY A 122 5.36 -6.04 4.59
N ASP A 123 6.14 -7.10 4.63
CA ASP A 123 5.87 -8.29 5.46
C ASP A 123 5.87 -7.97 6.96
N VAL A 124 6.52 -6.89 7.37
CA VAL A 124 6.49 -6.39 8.75
C VAL A 124 5.05 -6.11 9.25
N GLN A 125 4.12 -5.83 8.34
CA GLN A 125 2.72 -5.57 8.68
C GLN A 125 2.03 -6.78 9.35
N PHE A 126 2.51 -8.00 9.10
CA PHE A 126 1.98 -9.21 9.75
C PHE A 126 2.45 -9.37 11.20
N VAL A 127 3.57 -8.78 11.58
CA VAL A 127 4.10 -8.84 12.95
C VAL A 127 3.84 -7.56 13.75
N ALA A 128 3.60 -6.44 13.09
CA ALA A 128 3.36 -5.15 13.72
C ALA A 128 2.17 -5.08 14.71
N PRO A 129 1.12 -5.93 14.60
CA PRO A 129 0.09 -6.01 15.63
C PRO A 129 0.56 -6.58 16.98
N PHE A 130 1.68 -7.28 17.00
CA PHE A 130 2.18 -8.02 18.17
C PHE A 130 3.43 -7.40 18.80
N ILE A 131 4.18 -6.62 18.03
CA ILE A 131 5.43 -6.01 18.48
C ILE A 131 5.65 -4.67 17.80
N ASP A 132 6.26 -3.73 18.52
CA ASP A 132 6.68 -2.46 17.93
C ASP A 132 7.65 -2.69 16.78
N SER A 133 7.31 -2.14 15.63
CA SER A 133 7.95 -2.50 14.37
C SER A 133 8.34 -1.28 13.55
N LEU A 134 9.37 -1.45 12.74
CA LEU A 134 9.87 -0.45 11.79
C LEU A 134 10.12 -1.12 10.44
N ASP A 135 9.77 -0.43 9.37
CA ASP A 135 10.03 -0.86 7.98
C ASP A 135 10.89 0.16 7.24
N GLY A 136 11.37 -0.20 6.04
CA GLY A 136 12.14 0.69 5.21
C GLY A 136 13.59 0.89 5.64
N LEU A 137 14.19 -0.10 6.33
CA LEU A 137 15.58 -0.04 6.78
C LEU A 137 16.60 -0.40 5.68
N GLY A 138 16.12 -0.82 4.52
CA GLY A 138 16.98 -1.23 3.40
C GLY A 138 17.55 -0.07 2.60
N ALA A 139 18.16 -0.43 1.48
CA ALA A 139 18.69 0.52 0.52
C ALA A 139 17.57 1.29 -0.20
N THR A 140 17.93 2.45 -0.77
CA THR A 140 16.98 3.32 -1.50
C THR A 140 17.27 3.33 -2.98
N GLY A 141 16.24 3.59 -3.76
CA GLY A 141 16.29 3.70 -5.22
C GLY A 141 15.05 4.38 -5.77
N GLU A 142 14.93 4.39 -7.06
CA GLU A 142 13.83 5.01 -7.79
C GLU A 142 13.20 4.03 -8.78
N GLY A 143 12.02 4.38 -9.29
CA GLY A 143 11.37 3.62 -10.35
C GLY A 143 10.81 2.26 -9.94
N ALA A 144 10.55 2.04 -8.64
CA ALA A 144 10.02 0.77 -8.14
C ALA A 144 8.84 0.27 -8.97
N HIS A 145 8.85 -1.04 -9.30
CA HIS A 145 7.87 -1.72 -10.15
C HIS A 145 7.83 -1.22 -11.61
N SER A 146 8.93 -0.67 -12.10
CA SER A 146 9.05 -0.25 -13.51
C SER A 146 10.30 -0.83 -14.17
N PRO A 147 10.37 -0.84 -15.52
CA PRO A 147 11.58 -1.25 -16.23
C PRO A 147 12.83 -0.39 -15.94
N ASN A 148 12.63 0.80 -15.36
CA ASN A 148 13.69 1.73 -15.00
C ASN A 148 14.02 1.67 -13.49
N GLU A 149 13.60 0.62 -12.81
CA GLU A 149 13.92 0.45 -11.40
C GLU A 149 15.43 0.41 -11.18
N ASN A 150 15.89 1.22 -10.25
CA ASN A 150 17.31 1.34 -9.94
C ASN A 150 17.57 1.40 -8.44
N LEU A 151 18.79 1.15 -8.04
CA LEU A 151 19.26 1.19 -6.67
C LEU A 151 20.43 2.17 -6.54
N TYR A 152 20.35 3.04 -5.55
CA TYR A 152 21.46 3.91 -5.20
C TYR A 152 22.47 3.15 -4.32
N LEU A 153 23.55 2.64 -4.91
CA LEU A 153 24.53 1.76 -4.23
C LEU A 153 25.06 2.32 -2.91
N PRO A 154 25.41 3.62 -2.75
CA PRO A 154 25.88 4.14 -1.47
C PRO A 154 24.83 4.04 -0.34
N SER A 155 23.54 3.84 -0.66
CA SER A 155 22.50 3.65 0.36
C SER A 155 22.59 2.29 1.06
N ILE A 156 23.18 1.30 0.44
CA ILE A 156 23.38 -0.03 1.03
C ILE A 156 24.25 0.07 2.28
N GLU A 157 25.44 0.69 2.15
CA GLU A 157 26.37 0.86 3.27
C GLU A 157 25.71 1.65 4.42
N ARG A 158 25.02 2.74 4.09
CA ARG A 158 24.28 3.55 5.09
C ARG A 158 23.21 2.75 5.82
N ALA A 159 22.46 1.93 5.08
CA ALA A 159 21.44 1.06 5.65
C ALA A 159 22.06 0.01 6.59
N MET A 160 23.17 -0.60 6.19
CA MET A 160 23.90 -1.58 7.00
C MET A 160 24.40 -0.97 8.31
N ILE A 161 25.05 0.21 8.26
CA ILE A 161 25.56 0.91 9.45
C ILE A 161 24.40 1.22 10.41
N ARG A 162 23.33 1.81 9.91
CA ARG A 162 22.15 2.16 10.72
C ARG A 162 21.54 0.94 11.39
N THR A 163 21.33 -0.13 10.63
CA THR A 163 20.68 -1.35 11.13
C THR A 163 21.55 -2.07 12.16
N ALA A 164 22.85 -2.19 11.91
CA ALA A 164 23.77 -2.80 12.85
C ALA A 164 23.82 -2.02 14.18
N LEU A 165 23.91 -0.70 14.13
CA LEU A 165 23.90 0.15 15.33
C LEU A 165 22.53 0.13 16.05
N LEU A 166 21.43 0.05 15.32
CA LEU A 166 20.10 -0.10 15.92
C LEU A 166 20.01 -1.41 16.72
N ILE A 167 20.37 -2.53 16.11
CA ILE A 167 20.37 -3.83 16.78
C ILE A 167 21.29 -3.79 18.02
N TYR A 168 22.48 -3.26 17.89
CA TYR A 168 23.41 -3.12 19.01
C TYR A 168 22.83 -2.35 20.18
N ARG A 169 22.14 -1.23 19.91
CA ARG A 169 21.52 -0.42 20.96
C ARG A 169 20.33 -1.12 21.61
N LEU A 170 19.42 -1.68 20.80
CA LEU A 170 18.22 -2.33 21.32
C LEU A 170 18.53 -3.58 22.15
N THR A 171 19.59 -4.30 21.83
CA THR A 171 19.98 -5.53 22.57
C THR A 171 20.81 -5.25 23.82
N ARG A 172 21.26 -4.02 24.04
CA ARG A 172 22.09 -3.64 25.19
C ARG A 172 21.42 -2.65 26.14
N GLN A 173 20.19 -2.26 25.91
CA GLN A 173 19.40 -1.55 26.89
C GLN A 173 19.02 -2.53 28.01
N LYS A 174 19.62 -2.32 29.21
CA LYS A 174 19.28 -3.04 30.45
C LYS A 174 18.11 -2.34 31.13
#